data_85f663ed054accc4b2971ac036075206
#
_entry.id   85f663ed054accc4b2971ac036075206
#
_cell.length_a   1.000
_cell.length_b   1.000
_cell.length_c   1.000
_cell.angle_alpha   90.00
_cell.angle_beta   90.00
_cell.angle_gamma   90.00
#
_symmetry.space_group_name_H-M   'P 1'
#
loop_
_entity.id
_entity.type
_entity.pdbx_description
1 polymer ?
#
loop_
_entity_poly.entity_id
_entity_poly.type
_entity_poly.pdbx_seq_one_letter_code
_entity_poly.pdbx_strand_id
1 'polypeptide(L)'
;MKNAANENLIKTAKVLRKNMTDAEKKLWQGLRGDQLGVKFRRQYPYQHFVLDFVCLEKHLVIEVDGGQHAEAQAYDMHRTEVLKKAGFTVLRFWNNQVLNETSAVMEDIWRHVTQEETKED
;
A
#
# COMPACT_ATOMS: atom_id res chain seq x y z
N MET A 1 7.23 -7.31 20.93
CA MET A 1 8.67 -7.45 20.88
C MET A 1 9.18 -7.58 19.46
N LYS A 2 10.19 -6.81 19.16
CA LYS A 2 10.76 -6.85 17.83
C LYS A 2 11.85 -7.86 17.74
N ASN A 3 12.01 -8.46 16.60
CA ASN A 3 13.12 -9.36 16.39
C ASN A 3 14.08 -8.74 15.39
N ALA A 4 15.21 -9.40 15.21
CA ALA A 4 16.27 -8.85 14.39
C ALA A 4 15.87 -8.67 12.93
N ALA A 5 15.02 -9.55 12.44
CA ALA A 5 14.59 -9.46 11.04
C ALA A 5 13.86 -8.15 10.78
N ASN A 6 13.12 -7.68 11.79
CA ASN A 6 12.37 -6.44 11.62
C ASN A 6 13.28 -5.23 11.53
N GLU A 7 14.46 -5.30 12.15
CA GLU A 7 15.37 -4.16 12.10
C GLU A 7 15.85 -3.88 10.69
N ASN A 8 16.13 -4.93 9.92
CA ASN A 8 16.55 -4.73 8.55
C ASN A 8 15.43 -4.16 7.70
N LEU A 9 14.21 -4.63 7.93
CA LEU A 9 13.07 -4.11 7.21
C LEU A 9 12.80 -2.65 7.57
N ILE A 10 12.99 -2.30 8.83
CA ILE A 10 12.81 -0.92 9.25
C ILE A 10 13.82 -0.02 8.54
N LYS A 11 15.05 -0.47 8.45
CA LYS A 11 16.07 0.32 7.74
C LYS A 11 15.72 0.45 6.27
N THR A 12 15.30 -0.63 5.65
CA THR A 12 14.89 -0.61 4.26
C THR A 12 13.73 0.36 4.04
N ALA A 13 12.76 0.31 4.94
CA ALA A 13 11.61 1.21 4.82
C ALA A 13 12.04 2.67 4.90
N LYS A 14 12.99 2.98 5.76
CA LYS A 14 13.47 4.35 5.86
C LYS A 14 14.13 4.81 4.58
N VAL A 15 14.92 3.95 3.96
CA VAL A 15 15.55 4.28 2.69
C VAL A 15 14.50 4.49 1.63
N LEU A 16 13.50 3.63 1.57
CA LEU A 16 12.45 3.74 0.57
C LEU A 16 11.63 5.01 0.76
N ARG A 17 11.40 5.43 1.99
CA ARG A 17 10.68 6.68 2.22
C ARG A 17 11.43 7.87 1.67
N LYS A 18 12.74 7.84 1.74
CA LYS A 18 13.55 8.93 1.23
C LYS A 18 13.65 8.92 -0.28
N ASN A 19 13.41 7.76 -0.88
CA ASN A 19 13.60 7.58 -2.32
C ASN A 19 12.31 7.19 -3.01
N MET A 20 11.20 7.78 -2.60
CA MET A 20 9.92 7.47 -3.21
C MET A 20 9.91 7.89 -4.67
N THR A 21 9.24 7.08 -5.49
CA THR A 21 9.05 7.42 -6.90
C THR A 21 8.09 8.61 -7.02
N ASP A 22 8.04 9.19 -8.22
CA ASP A 22 7.11 10.28 -8.46
C ASP A 22 5.67 9.85 -8.24
N ALA A 23 5.32 8.64 -8.69
CA ALA A 23 3.97 8.15 -8.49
C ALA A 23 3.66 7.98 -7.01
N GLU A 24 4.61 7.43 -6.26
CA GLU A 24 4.41 7.26 -4.83
C GLU A 24 4.26 8.59 -4.12
N LYS A 25 5.07 9.57 -4.51
CA LYS A 25 4.96 10.90 -3.91
C LYS A 25 3.60 11.51 -4.19
N LYS A 26 3.16 11.37 -5.43
CA LYS A 26 1.87 11.93 -5.81
C LYS A 26 0.75 11.32 -4.98
N LEU A 27 0.77 10.01 -4.87
CA LEU A 27 -0.26 9.31 -4.12
C LEU A 27 -0.20 9.68 -2.65
N TRP A 28 1.01 9.75 -2.09
CA TRP A 28 1.17 10.07 -0.68
C TRP A 28 0.60 11.45 -0.34
N GLN A 29 0.71 12.40 -1.27
CA GLN A 29 0.16 13.72 -1.01
C GLN A 29 -1.34 13.69 -0.79
N GLY A 30 -2.03 12.73 -1.40
CA GLY A 30 -3.46 12.59 -1.20
C GLY A 30 -3.84 11.74 -0.01
N LEU A 31 -2.92 10.92 0.48
CA LEU A 31 -3.23 10.01 1.57
C LEU A 31 -2.82 10.53 2.93
N ARG A 32 -1.78 11.34 2.98
CA ARG A 32 -1.21 11.81 4.25
C ARG A 32 -2.16 12.75 4.96
N GLY A 33 -1.96 12.90 6.26
CA GLY A 33 -2.68 13.91 7.00
C GLY A 33 -4.13 13.60 7.25
N ASP A 34 -4.49 12.31 7.16
CA ASP A 34 -5.85 11.89 7.45
C ASP A 34 -6.89 12.57 6.55
N GLN A 35 -6.48 12.97 5.36
CA GLN A 35 -7.38 13.69 4.45
C GLN A 35 -8.59 12.86 4.07
N LEU A 36 -8.44 11.54 4.06
CA LEU A 36 -9.55 10.65 3.73
C LEU A 36 -10.33 10.20 4.96
N GLY A 37 -10.01 10.78 6.10
CA GLY A 37 -10.70 10.43 7.33
C GLY A 37 -10.06 9.28 8.08
N VAL A 38 -9.00 8.71 7.55
CA VAL A 38 -8.28 7.61 8.20
C VAL A 38 -6.80 7.84 8.03
N LYS A 39 -6.02 7.14 8.84
CA LYS A 39 -4.59 7.30 8.80
C LYS A 39 -3.97 6.29 7.85
N PHE A 40 -3.12 6.79 6.94
CA PHE A 40 -2.31 5.96 6.08
C PHE A 40 -0.86 6.05 6.51
N ARG A 41 -0.15 4.94 6.40
CA ARG A 41 1.29 4.89 6.62
C ARG A 41 1.94 4.50 5.29
N ARG A 42 3.15 4.99 5.07
CA ARG A 42 3.86 4.68 3.85
C ARG A 42 5.07 3.84 4.17
N GLN A 43 5.46 3.00 3.22
CA GLN A 43 6.64 2.15 3.34
C GLN A 43 6.63 1.47 4.69
N TYR A 44 5.64 0.64 4.89
CA TYR A 44 5.35 0.05 6.19
C TYR A 44 5.88 -1.38 6.23
N PRO A 45 6.81 -1.69 7.16
CA PRO A 45 7.31 -3.06 7.28
C PRO A 45 6.21 -3.97 7.83
N TYR A 46 5.99 -5.08 7.16
CA TYR A 46 4.99 -6.05 7.59
C TYR A 46 5.48 -7.44 7.23
N GLN A 47 5.71 -8.28 8.23
CA GLN A 47 6.29 -9.59 8.04
C GLN A 47 7.61 -9.47 7.28
N HIS A 48 7.67 -10.00 6.08
CA HIS A 48 8.90 -9.94 5.28
C HIS A 48 8.83 -8.89 4.19
N PHE A 49 7.82 -8.06 4.23
CA PHE A 49 7.55 -7.11 3.14
C PHE A 49 7.62 -5.69 3.63
N VAL A 50 7.79 -4.77 2.69
CA VAL A 50 7.53 -3.36 2.94
C VAL A 50 6.35 -2.98 2.06
N LEU A 51 5.26 -2.58 2.69
CA LEU A 51 4.04 -2.22 1.98
C LEU A 51 4.12 -0.76 1.57
N ASP A 52 3.71 -0.46 0.34
CA ASP A 52 3.80 0.91 -0.13
C ASP A 52 2.98 1.83 0.75
N PHE A 53 1.70 1.54 0.91
CA PHE A 53 0.82 2.31 1.77
C PHE A 53 -0.14 1.37 2.46
N VAL A 54 -0.45 1.68 3.71
CA VAL A 54 -1.37 0.84 4.47
C VAL A 54 -2.22 1.69 5.39
N CYS A 55 -3.50 1.34 5.45
CA CYS A 55 -4.41 1.86 6.46
C CYS A 55 -4.76 0.68 7.35
N LEU A 56 -4.20 0.67 8.54
CA LEU A 56 -4.39 -0.47 9.44
C LEU A 56 -5.82 -0.56 9.92
N GLU A 57 -6.44 0.59 10.14
CA GLU A 57 -7.81 0.63 10.61
C GLU A 57 -8.77 -0.05 9.64
N LYS A 58 -8.53 0.13 8.36
CA LYS A 58 -9.42 -0.44 7.33
C LYS A 58 -8.87 -1.73 6.73
N HIS A 59 -7.73 -2.17 7.20
CA HIS A 59 -7.07 -3.36 6.64
C HIS A 59 -6.92 -3.22 5.14
N LEU A 60 -6.42 -2.06 4.70
CA LEU A 60 -6.31 -1.72 3.30
C LEU A 60 -4.86 -1.48 2.96
N VAL A 61 -4.37 -2.15 1.91
CA VAL A 61 -3.02 -1.98 1.41
C VAL A 61 -3.10 -1.47 -0.01
N ILE A 62 -2.27 -0.48 -0.33
CA ILE A 62 -2.22 0.08 -1.67
C ILE A 62 -0.80 -0.10 -2.20
N GLU A 63 -0.70 -0.70 -3.38
CA GLU A 63 0.59 -0.95 -4.02
C GLU A 63 0.64 -0.22 -5.33
N VAL A 64 1.79 0.38 -5.62
CA VAL A 64 2.01 1.09 -6.86
C VAL A 64 3.04 0.32 -7.68
N ASP A 65 2.64 -0.12 -8.87
CA ASP A 65 3.46 -0.97 -9.71
C ASP A 65 4.06 -0.19 -10.86
N GLY A 66 5.34 -0.44 -11.10
CA GLY A 66 6.02 0.25 -12.18
C GLY A 66 6.17 -0.57 -13.46
N GLY A 67 5.50 -1.70 -13.54
CA GLY A 67 5.71 -2.57 -14.68
C GLY A 67 6.80 -3.57 -14.34
N GLN A 68 6.51 -4.86 -14.44
CA GLN A 68 7.36 -5.85 -13.85
C GLN A 68 7.78 -6.92 -14.81
N HIS A 69 8.88 -7.54 -14.49
CA HIS A 69 9.30 -8.77 -15.13
C HIS A 69 8.52 -9.94 -14.55
N ALA A 70 8.59 -11.06 -15.24
CA ALA A 70 7.81 -12.23 -14.85
C ALA A 70 8.14 -12.68 -13.43
N GLU A 71 9.42 -12.60 -13.06
CA GLU A 71 9.82 -13.04 -11.73
C GLU A 71 9.19 -12.19 -10.64
N ALA A 72 9.15 -10.89 -10.89
CA ALA A 72 8.55 -9.98 -9.93
C ALA A 72 7.06 -10.23 -9.81
N GLN A 73 6.43 -10.63 -10.90
CA GLN A 73 5.00 -10.93 -10.86
C GLN A 73 4.70 -12.11 -9.94
N ALA A 74 5.52 -13.13 -10.00
CA ALA A 74 5.31 -14.30 -9.14
C ALA A 74 5.47 -13.91 -7.67
N TYR A 75 6.49 -13.11 -7.38
CA TYR A 75 6.72 -12.65 -6.02
C TYR A 75 5.55 -11.80 -5.54
N ASP A 76 5.05 -10.94 -6.41
CA ASP A 76 3.94 -10.07 -6.06
C ASP A 76 2.66 -10.86 -5.79
N MET A 77 2.43 -11.92 -6.54
CA MET A 77 1.27 -12.76 -6.31
C MET A 77 1.34 -13.44 -4.96
N HIS A 78 2.52 -13.94 -4.61
CA HIS A 78 2.70 -14.56 -3.31
C HIS A 78 2.44 -13.56 -2.19
N ARG A 79 2.98 -12.36 -2.33
CA ARG A 79 2.81 -11.33 -1.35
C ARG A 79 1.33 -10.96 -1.18
N THR A 80 0.64 -10.82 -2.30
CA THR A 80 -0.78 -10.50 -2.25
C THR A 80 -1.57 -11.56 -1.52
N GLU A 81 -1.24 -12.83 -1.77
CA GLU A 81 -1.92 -13.91 -1.08
C GLU A 81 -1.69 -13.88 0.41
N VAL A 82 -0.46 -13.63 0.81
CA VAL A 82 -0.14 -13.53 2.24
C VAL A 82 -0.97 -12.42 2.88
N LEU A 83 -1.03 -11.28 2.21
CA LEU A 83 -1.77 -10.14 2.75
C LEU A 83 -3.27 -10.42 2.81
N LYS A 84 -3.81 -11.05 1.79
CA LYS A 84 -5.24 -11.39 1.80
C LYS A 84 -5.57 -12.34 2.92
N LYS A 85 -4.72 -13.33 3.14
CA LYS A 85 -4.95 -14.28 4.21
C LYS A 85 -4.89 -13.61 5.57
N ALA A 86 -4.12 -12.53 5.66
CA ALA A 86 -4.04 -11.78 6.90
C ALA A 86 -5.18 -10.80 7.07
N GLY A 87 -6.12 -10.77 6.13
CA GLY A 87 -7.30 -9.94 6.26
C GLY A 87 -7.24 -8.61 5.55
N PHE A 88 -6.20 -8.38 4.76
CA PHE A 88 -6.08 -7.11 4.04
C PHE A 88 -6.76 -7.18 2.69
N THR A 89 -7.33 -6.04 2.31
CA THR A 89 -7.73 -5.79 0.93
C THR A 89 -6.56 -5.10 0.26
N VAL A 90 -6.15 -5.59 -0.90
CA VAL A 90 -5.00 -5.05 -1.61
C VAL A 90 -5.47 -4.38 -2.89
N LEU A 91 -5.19 -3.09 -3.01
CA LEU A 91 -5.46 -2.35 -4.24
C LEU A 91 -4.13 -2.10 -4.94
N ARG A 92 -4.13 -2.30 -6.23
CA ARG A 92 -2.90 -2.19 -6.99
C ARG A 92 -3.14 -1.25 -8.17
N PHE A 93 -2.26 -0.28 -8.31
CA PHE A 93 -2.35 0.71 -9.38
C PHE A 93 -1.02 0.79 -10.10
N TRP A 94 -1.07 1.05 -11.41
CA TRP A 94 0.14 1.27 -12.17
C TRP A 94 0.65 2.67 -11.94
N ASN A 95 1.97 2.85 -12.07
CA ASN A 95 2.57 4.18 -11.98
C ASN A 95 1.85 5.17 -12.88
N ASN A 96 1.60 4.78 -14.13
CA ASN A 96 0.95 5.66 -15.09
C ASN A 96 -0.43 6.06 -14.63
N GLN A 97 -1.14 5.12 -14.05
CA GLN A 97 -2.47 5.40 -13.52
C GLN A 97 -2.41 6.47 -12.45
N VAL A 98 -1.49 6.29 -11.52
CA VAL A 98 -1.36 7.25 -10.43
C VAL A 98 -0.99 8.63 -10.95
N LEU A 99 -0.07 8.69 -11.91
CA LEU A 99 0.41 9.96 -12.40
C LEU A 99 -0.58 10.66 -13.32
N ASN A 100 -1.28 9.91 -14.15
CA ASN A 100 -2.13 10.49 -15.18
C ASN A 100 -3.60 10.49 -14.83
N GLU A 101 -4.02 9.66 -13.90
CA GLU A 101 -5.42 9.55 -13.51
C GLU A 101 -5.54 9.60 -12.01
N THR A 102 -4.86 10.57 -11.43
CA THR A 102 -4.76 10.67 -9.97
C THR A 102 -6.13 10.76 -9.31
N SER A 103 -7.01 11.56 -9.89
CA SER A 103 -8.34 11.75 -9.27
C SER A 103 -9.12 10.45 -9.24
N ALA A 104 -9.05 9.69 -10.32
CA ALA A 104 -9.76 8.40 -10.37
C ALA A 104 -9.18 7.42 -9.36
N VAL A 105 -7.85 7.42 -9.24
CA VAL A 105 -7.21 6.55 -8.27
C VAL A 105 -7.63 6.92 -6.86
N MET A 106 -7.59 8.21 -6.56
CA MET A 106 -7.97 8.68 -5.22
C MET A 106 -9.43 8.38 -4.92
N GLU A 107 -10.30 8.50 -5.92
CA GLU A 107 -11.70 8.19 -5.70
C GLU A 107 -11.91 6.71 -5.42
N ASP A 108 -11.18 5.87 -6.12
CA ASP A 108 -11.27 4.44 -5.88
C ASP A 108 -10.83 4.10 -4.47
N ILE A 109 -9.74 4.70 -4.02
CA ILE A 109 -9.26 4.48 -2.65
C ILE A 109 -10.29 5.00 -1.65
N TRP A 110 -10.84 6.16 -1.91
CA TRP A 110 -11.80 6.76 -1.00
C TRP A 110 -13.04 5.88 -0.86
N ARG A 111 -13.48 5.27 -1.94
CA ARG A 111 -14.62 4.36 -1.84
C ARG A 111 -14.32 3.19 -0.92
N HIS A 112 -13.13 2.65 -1.00
CA HIS A 112 -12.76 1.55 -0.13
C HIS A 112 -12.65 1.98 1.32
N VAL A 113 -12.19 3.22 1.55
CA VAL A 113 -12.06 3.74 2.90
C VAL A 113 -13.43 3.97 3.54
N THR A 114 -14.37 4.46 2.77
CA THR A 114 -15.67 4.83 3.30
C THR A 114 -16.71 3.72 3.22
N GLN A 115 -16.39 2.65 2.50
CA GLN A 115 -17.29 1.54 2.36
C GLN A 115 -17.46 0.87 3.71
N GLU A 116 -18.69 0.76 4.15
CA GLU A 116 -18.93 0.05 5.37
C GLU A 116 -18.88 -1.42 5.10
N GLU A 117 -18.31 -2.15 6.06
CA GLU A 117 -18.31 -3.57 5.94
C GLU A 117 -19.71 -4.06 5.91
N THR A 118 -20.07 -4.66 4.80
CA THR A 118 -21.40 -5.22 4.70
C THR A 118 -21.44 -6.49 5.49
N LYS A 119 -22.26 -6.49 6.47
CA LYS A 119 -22.44 -7.73 7.18
C LYS A 119 -23.39 -8.58 6.42
N GLU A 120 -22.95 -9.74 6.14
CA GLU A 120 -23.83 -10.66 5.48
C GLU A 120 -24.80 -11.17 6.48
N ASP A 121 -25.98 -10.89 6.32
CA ASP A 121 -26.93 -11.31 7.31
C ASP A 121 -27.69 -12.50 6.95
#